data_4f0fe22089e9dd1492a6ec5108b1c132
#
_entry.id   4f0fe22089e9dd1492a6ec5108b1c132
#
_cell.length_a   1.000
_cell.length_b   1.000
_cell.length_c   1.000
_cell.angle_alpha   90.00
_cell.angle_beta   90.00
_cell.angle_gamma   90.00
#
_symmetry.space_group_name_H-M   'P 1'
#
loop_
_entity.id
_entity.type
_entity.pdbx_description
1 polymer ?
#
loop_
_entity_poly.entity_id
_entity_poly.type
_entity_poly.pdbx_seq_one_letter_code
_entity_poly.pdbx_strand_id
1 'polypeptide(L)'
;MKQTLSALFFLFFTLYFSQNQLQVINAKNQKVVYNAAVYCDDDLLGKTDANGKLTFKTKCKKVEIFANNFEDKEISVQKEMKVSLTPSKEKTGNIDKVILTDKSDAKALKILNEFNKNYKKKQSTSVRFLSVQIIQ
;
A
#
# COMPACT_ATOMS: atom_id res chain seq x y z
N MET A 1 -43.77 26.42 -14.56
CA MET A 1 -42.41 26.04 -15.04
C MET A 1 -41.23 26.53 -14.16
N LYS A 2 -41.28 27.74 -13.56
CA LYS A 2 -40.15 28.21 -12.69
C LYS A 2 -40.01 27.44 -11.38
N GLN A 3 -41.11 26.98 -10.78
CA GLN A 3 -41.09 26.22 -9.51
C GLN A 3 -40.54 24.78 -9.67
N THR A 4 -40.80 24.13 -10.81
CA THR A 4 -40.29 22.77 -11.08
C THR A 4 -38.77 22.74 -11.32
N LEU A 5 -38.23 23.80 -11.93
CA LEU A 5 -36.79 23.94 -12.14
C LEU A 5 -36.01 24.12 -10.83
N SER A 6 -36.61 24.87 -9.87
CA SER A 6 -36.03 25.07 -8.53
C SER A 6 -36.02 23.78 -7.71
N ALA A 7 -37.05 22.97 -7.78
CA ALA A 7 -37.13 21.67 -7.10
C ALA A 7 -36.10 20.67 -7.65
N LEU A 8 -35.91 20.68 -8.97
CA LEU A 8 -34.88 19.82 -9.62
C LEU A 8 -33.46 20.20 -9.20
N PHE A 9 -33.17 21.50 -9.04
CA PHE A 9 -31.87 21.99 -8.58
C PHE A 9 -31.58 21.59 -7.12
N PHE A 10 -32.56 21.58 -6.25
CA PHE A 10 -32.46 21.12 -4.86
C PHE A 10 -32.17 19.61 -4.78
N LEU A 11 -32.73 18.80 -5.67
CA LEU A 11 -32.56 17.36 -5.71
C LEU A 11 -31.08 16.98 -6.07
N PHE A 12 -30.46 17.76 -6.95
CA PHE A 12 -29.06 17.56 -7.30
C PHE A 12 -28.10 17.86 -6.14
N PHE A 13 -28.41 18.80 -5.27
CA PHE A 13 -27.55 19.17 -4.13
C PHE A 13 -27.44 18.06 -3.08
N THR A 14 -28.49 17.23 -2.92
CA THR A 14 -28.51 16.17 -1.89
C THR A 14 -27.60 14.97 -2.24
N LEU A 15 -27.21 14.79 -3.51
CA LEU A 15 -26.40 13.67 -3.95
C LEU A 15 -24.91 13.82 -3.60
N TYR A 16 -24.44 15.02 -3.28
CA TYR A 16 -23.03 15.29 -2.99
C TYR A 16 -22.63 15.00 -1.53
N PHE A 17 -23.56 14.77 -0.62
CA PHE A 17 -23.29 14.64 0.82
C PHE A 17 -22.95 13.22 1.31
N SER A 18 -22.81 12.24 0.43
CA SER A 18 -22.58 10.82 0.81
C SER A 18 -21.10 10.40 0.76
N GLN A 19 -20.17 11.34 0.90
CA GLN A 19 -18.74 11.02 0.89
C GLN A 19 -18.17 11.07 2.30
N ASN A 20 -17.31 10.12 2.63
CA ASN A 20 -16.54 10.12 3.86
C ASN A 20 -15.27 10.93 3.65
N GLN A 21 -14.89 11.74 4.64
CA GLN A 21 -13.67 12.51 4.63
C GLN A 21 -12.73 12.01 5.74
N LEU A 22 -11.49 11.78 5.39
CA LEU A 22 -10.43 11.37 6.29
C LEU A 22 -9.31 12.40 6.24
N GLN A 23 -8.81 12.81 7.41
CA GLN A 23 -7.57 13.56 7.55
C GLN A 23 -6.60 12.76 8.40
N VAL A 24 -5.39 12.55 7.88
CA VAL A 24 -4.33 11.80 8.57
C VAL A 24 -3.22 12.75 9.00
N ILE A 25 -2.87 12.68 10.27
CA ILE A 25 -1.82 13.49 10.89
C ILE A 25 -0.84 12.60 11.65
N ASN A 26 0.37 13.10 11.84
CA ASN A 26 1.38 12.47 12.69
C ASN A 26 1.09 12.80 14.17
N ALA A 27 0.97 11.80 15.02
CA ALA A 27 0.68 11.95 16.44
C ALA A 27 1.75 12.75 17.19
N LYS A 28 3.02 12.68 16.76
CA LYS A 28 4.16 13.32 17.46
C LYS A 28 4.27 14.82 17.18
N ASN A 29 4.05 15.25 15.94
CA ASN A 29 4.33 16.63 15.52
C ASN A 29 3.13 17.34 14.88
N GLN A 30 1.97 16.67 14.82
CA GLN A 30 0.70 17.18 14.26
C GLN A 30 0.78 17.55 12.77
N LYS A 31 1.88 17.23 12.08
CA LYS A 31 2.01 17.46 10.66
C LYS A 31 1.13 16.47 9.88
N VAL A 32 0.64 16.90 8.72
CA VAL A 32 -0.14 16.05 7.82
C VAL A 32 0.69 14.89 7.28
N VAL A 33 0.05 13.75 7.09
CA VAL A 33 0.68 12.56 6.49
C VAL A 33 0.20 12.44 5.04
N TYR A 34 1.11 12.69 4.12
CA TYR A 34 0.90 12.55 2.68
C TYR A 34 1.05 11.09 2.24
N ASN A 35 0.29 10.69 1.22
CA ASN A 35 0.39 9.37 0.58
C ASN A 35 0.10 8.19 1.54
N ALA A 36 -0.66 8.41 2.61
CA ALA A 36 -1.19 7.33 3.42
C ALA A 36 -2.25 6.57 2.64
N ALA A 37 -2.07 5.27 2.45
CA ALA A 37 -2.99 4.40 1.75
C ALA A 37 -4.11 3.95 2.70
N VAL A 38 -5.35 3.95 2.22
CA VAL A 38 -6.53 3.55 2.98
C VAL A 38 -7.17 2.36 2.30
N TYR A 39 -7.34 1.28 3.04
CA TYR A 39 -7.90 0.02 2.56
C TYR A 39 -9.21 -0.31 3.27
N CYS A 40 -10.09 -0.99 2.55
CA CYS A 40 -11.28 -1.63 3.06
C CYS A 40 -11.13 -3.12 2.76
N ASP A 41 -10.90 -3.93 3.77
CA ASP A 41 -10.42 -5.30 3.61
C ASP A 41 -9.15 -5.29 2.72
N ASP A 42 -9.16 -5.91 1.54
CA ASP A 42 -8.02 -5.92 0.60
C ASP A 42 -8.11 -4.84 -0.49
N ASP A 43 -9.21 -4.06 -0.54
CA ASP A 43 -9.45 -3.08 -1.58
C ASP A 43 -8.88 -1.70 -1.24
N LEU A 44 -8.02 -1.15 -2.08
CA LEU A 44 -7.51 0.20 -1.94
C LEU A 44 -8.60 1.25 -2.26
N LEU A 45 -9.02 2.00 -1.26
CA LEU A 45 -9.99 3.10 -1.42
C LEU A 45 -9.33 4.37 -1.97
N GLY A 46 -8.05 4.58 -1.66
CA GLY A 46 -7.28 5.72 -2.13
C GLY A 46 -6.10 6.06 -1.23
N LYS A 47 -5.47 7.21 -1.53
CA LYS A 47 -4.33 7.73 -0.76
C LYS A 47 -4.55 9.18 -0.38
N THR A 48 -4.02 9.59 0.77
CA THR A 48 -4.11 10.99 1.22
C THR A 48 -3.32 11.94 0.32
N ASP A 49 -3.88 13.11 0.08
CA ASP A 49 -3.28 14.20 -0.69
C ASP A 49 -2.17 14.95 0.08
N ALA A 50 -1.64 16.04 -0.50
CA ALA A 50 -0.61 16.87 0.11
C ALA A 50 -1.05 17.53 1.46
N ASN A 51 -2.36 17.64 1.70
CA ASN A 51 -2.95 18.14 2.93
C ASN A 51 -3.28 17.02 3.92
N GLY A 52 -2.89 15.78 3.62
CA GLY A 52 -3.21 14.60 4.41
C GLY A 52 -4.69 14.22 4.36
N LYS A 53 -5.43 14.66 3.34
CA LYS A 53 -6.86 14.41 3.20
C LYS A 53 -7.16 13.37 2.13
N LEU A 54 -8.19 12.56 2.38
CA LEU A 54 -8.77 11.64 1.43
C LEU A 54 -10.29 11.71 1.52
N THR A 55 -10.93 11.81 0.37
CA THR A 55 -12.39 11.71 0.25
C THR A 55 -12.70 10.40 -0.48
N PHE A 56 -13.54 9.57 0.12
CA PHE A 56 -13.87 8.25 -0.42
C PHE A 56 -15.30 7.83 -0.13
N LYS A 57 -15.78 6.83 -0.85
CA LYS A 57 -17.05 6.16 -0.60
C LYS A 57 -16.78 4.69 -0.29
N THR A 58 -17.35 4.19 0.77
CA THR A 58 -17.24 2.78 1.13
C THR A 58 -18.50 2.28 1.83
N LYS A 59 -18.73 0.98 1.76
CA LYS A 59 -19.74 0.25 2.56
C LYS A 59 -19.13 -0.42 3.78
N CYS A 60 -17.79 -0.38 3.92
CA CYS A 60 -17.09 -0.98 5.03
C CYS A 60 -17.38 -0.25 6.32
N LYS A 61 -17.47 -1.00 7.40
CA LYS A 61 -17.60 -0.45 8.76
C LYS A 61 -16.27 0.02 9.32
N LYS A 62 -15.18 -0.55 8.83
CA LYS A 62 -13.80 -0.27 9.26
C LYS A 62 -12.91 -0.11 8.04
N VAL A 63 -11.87 0.67 8.19
CA VAL A 63 -10.81 0.86 7.19
C VAL A 63 -9.45 0.82 7.87
N GLU A 64 -8.46 0.33 7.14
CA GLU A 64 -7.08 0.27 7.58
C GLU A 64 -6.26 1.35 6.87
N ILE A 65 -5.36 1.99 7.62
CA ILE A 65 -4.52 3.08 7.13
C ILE A 65 -3.07 2.67 7.24
N PHE A 66 -2.38 2.69 6.11
CA PHE A 66 -0.96 2.37 5.99
C PHE A 66 -0.18 3.59 5.51
N ALA A 67 0.91 3.91 6.18
CA ALA A 67 1.82 4.96 5.74
C ALA A 67 3.28 4.59 6.06
N ASN A 68 4.20 4.96 5.18
CA ASN A 68 5.62 4.67 5.40
C ASN A 68 6.11 5.32 6.70
N ASN A 69 6.84 4.55 7.51
CA ASN A 69 7.39 4.97 8.79
C ASN A 69 6.33 5.25 9.88
N PHE A 70 5.13 4.72 9.73
CA PHE A 70 4.07 4.77 10.73
C PHE A 70 3.57 3.37 11.06
N GLU A 71 2.99 3.22 12.24
CA GLU A 71 2.26 2.02 12.61
C GLU A 71 0.92 1.99 11.89
N ASP A 72 0.53 0.80 11.42
CA ASP A 72 -0.74 0.58 10.77
C ASP A 72 -1.89 0.81 11.75
N LYS A 73 -2.99 1.38 11.28
CA LYS A 73 -4.10 1.72 12.14
C LYS A 73 -5.45 1.40 11.52
N GLU A 74 -6.24 0.61 12.24
CA GLU A 74 -7.65 0.35 11.91
C GLU A 74 -8.55 1.38 12.59
N ILE A 75 -9.55 1.89 11.86
CA ILE A 75 -10.54 2.83 12.37
C ILE A 75 -11.94 2.49 11.87
N SER A 76 -12.96 2.85 12.67
CA SER A 76 -14.36 2.77 12.23
C SER A 76 -14.70 3.92 11.31
N VAL A 77 -15.42 3.62 10.22
CA VAL A 77 -15.82 4.62 9.22
C VAL A 77 -16.89 5.56 9.77
N GLN A 78 -16.63 6.85 9.68
CA GLN A 78 -17.54 7.94 10.00
C GLN A 78 -17.52 8.96 8.85
N LYS A 79 -18.46 9.88 8.85
CA LYS A 79 -18.57 10.91 7.80
C LYS A 79 -17.35 11.82 7.75
N GLU A 80 -16.82 12.20 8.91
CA GLU A 80 -15.60 12.99 9.08
C GLU A 80 -14.69 12.31 10.09
N MET A 81 -13.45 12.07 9.72
CA MET A 81 -12.47 11.36 10.53
C MET A 81 -11.16 12.12 10.54
N LYS A 82 -10.62 12.36 11.73
CA LYS A 82 -9.27 12.85 11.93
C LYS A 82 -8.48 11.79 12.67
N VAL A 83 -7.43 11.26 12.04
CA VAL A 83 -6.67 10.13 12.55
C VAL A 83 -5.22 10.53 12.78
N SER A 84 -4.73 10.25 13.98
CA SER A 84 -3.33 10.41 14.31
C SER A 84 -2.62 9.06 14.17
N LEU A 85 -1.60 9.00 13.31
CA LEU A 85 -0.71 7.86 13.18
C LEU A 85 0.52 8.02 14.06
N THR A 86 0.87 6.98 14.78
CA THR A 86 2.10 6.91 15.57
C THR A 86 3.26 6.60 14.63
N PRO A 87 4.35 7.41 14.63
CA PRO A 87 5.54 7.04 13.91
C PRO A 87 6.03 5.68 14.39
N SER A 88 6.20 4.75 13.47
CA SER A 88 6.89 3.50 13.74
C SER A 88 8.26 3.87 14.27
N LYS A 89 8.63 3.36 15.44
CA LYS A 89 10.04 3.34 15.81
C LYS A 89 10.70 2.59 14.67
N GLU A 90 11.59 3.26 13.93
CA GLU A 90 12.46 2.53 13.03
C GLU A 90 12.96 1.33 13.84
N LYS A 91 12.44 0.15 13.54
CA LYS A 91 13.28 -1.00 13.62
C LYS A 91 14.34 -0.64 12.58
N THR A 92 15.39 0.06 13.00
CA THR A 92 16.71 -0.14 12.42
C THR A 92 16.85 -1.65 12.54
N GLY A 93 16.25 -2.31 11.55
CA GLY A 93 16.54 -3.69 11.32
C GLY A 93 18.00 -3.67 10.94
N ASN A 94 18.85 -3.69 11.91
CA ASN A 94 19.85 -4.70 11.85
C ASN A 94 19.02 -5.87 11.35
N ILE A 95 19.16 -6.19 10.10
CA ILE A 95 18.86 -7.52 9.59
C ILE A 95 19.85 -8.32 10.41
N ASP A 96 19.42 -8.61 11.64
CA ASP A 96 20.14 -9.54 12.49
C ASP A 96 20.31 -10.71 11.56
N LYS A 97 21.57 -10.83 11.11
CA LYS A 97 22.12 -11.99 10.48
C LYS A 97 21.14 -13.11 10.69
N VAL A 98 20.34 -13.40 9.64
CA VAL A 98 19.34 -14.47 9.69
C VAL A 98 20.14 -15.64 10.20
N ILE A 99 20.02 -15.90 11.51
CA ILE A 99 20.63 -17.07 12.13
C ILE A 99 19.73 -18.18 11.64
N LEU A 100 20.13 -18.69 10.48
CA LEU A 100 19.60 -19.88 9.89
C LEU A 100 19.81 -20.99 10.92
N THR A 101 18.76 -21.31 11.67
CA THR A 101 18.80 -22.39 12.64
C THR A 101 18.80 -23.73 11.91
N ASP A 102 19.73 -24.52 12.25
CA ASP A 102 20.45 -25.66 11.69
C ASP A 102 19.67 -26.83 11.03
N LYS A 103 18.36 -26.82 10.89
CA LYS A 103 17.64 -27.99 10.32
C LYS A 103 16.71 -27.69 9.12
N SER A 104 16.17 -26.50 9.00
CA SER A 104 15.37 -26.10 7.80
C SER A 104 16.24 -25.59 6.66
N ASP A 105 17.47 -25.21 6.96
CA ASP A 105 18.37 -24.46 6.09
C ASP A 105 19.12 -25.31 5.10
N ALA A 106 19.44 -26.55 5.44
CA ALA A 106 20.08 -27.49 4.52
C ALA A 106 19.21 -27.74 3.28
N LYS A 107 17.87 -27.73 3.43
CA LYS A 107 16.93 -27.91 2.34
C LYS A 107 16.80 -26.63 1.49
N ALA A 108 16.77 -25.48 2.14
CA ALA A 108 16.73 -24.17 1.46
C ALA A 108 18.02 -23.88 0.71
N LEU A 109 19.18 -24.15 1.30
CA LEU A 109 20.49 -24.04 0.65
C LEU A 109 20.64 -24.99 -0.55
N LYS A 110 20.07 -26.20 -0.44
CA LYS A 110 20.09 -27.16 -1.55
C LYS A 110 19.26 -26.64 -2.74
N ILE A 111 18.08 -26.11 -2.48
CA ILE A 111 17.22 -25.50 -3.49
C ILE A 111 17.88 -24.27 -4.13
N LEU A 112 18.49 -23.38 -3.34
CA LEU A 112 19.23 -22.21 -3.83
C LEU A 112 20.43 -22.60 -4.70
N ASN A 113 21.17 -23.61 -4.30
CA ASN A 113 22.32 -24.12 -5.06
C ASN A 113 21.88 -24.76 -6.38
N GLU A 114 20.78 -25.52 -6.39
CA GLU A 114 20.21 -26.07 -7.62
C GLU A 114 19.70 -24.98 -8.56
N PHE A 115 19.04 -23.96 -8.02
CA PHE A 115 18.57 -22.80 -8.78
C PHE A 115 19.76 -22.06 -9.43
N ASN A 116 20.79 -21.74 -8.66
CA ASN A 116 21.99 -21.08 -9.16
C ASN A 116 22.74 -21.90 -10.23
N LYS A 117 22.80 -23.22 -10.05
CA LYS A 117 23.41 -24.13 -11.04
C LYS A 117 22.63 -24.14 -12.36
N ASN A 118 21.30 -24.18 -12.27
CA ASN A 118 20.43 -24.18 -13.45
C ASN A 118 20.44 -22.82 -14.16
N TYR A 119 20.51 -21.72 -13.40
CA TYR A 119 20.60 -20.36 -13.94
C TYR A 119 21.93 -20.15 -14.70
N LYS A 120 23.06 -20.54 -14.13
CA LYS A 120 24.36 -20.48 -14.81
C LYS A 120 24.41 -21.34 -16.08
N LYS A 121 23.81 -22.54 -16.05
CA LYS A 121 23.72 -23.42 -17.23
C LYS A 121 22.91 -22.78 -18.36
N LYS A 122 21.80 -22.10 -18.02
CA LYS A 122 20.94 -21.43 -19.01
C LYS A 122 21.63 -20.22 -19.65
N GLN A 123 22.42 -19.45 -18.88
CA GLN A 123 23.24 -18.35 -19.41
C GLN A 123 24.36 -18.85 -20.33
N SER A 124 25.07 -19.91 -19.96
CA SER A 124 26.15 -20.45 -20.80
C SER A 124 25.64 -21.03 -22.14
N THR A 125 24.39 -21.53 -22.15
CA THR A 125 23.76 -22.03 -23.39
C THR A 125 23.34 -20.88 -24.30
N SER A 126 22.82 -19.78 -23.76
CA SER A 126 22.42 -18.59 -24.55
C SER A 126 23.64 -17.88 -25.18
N VAL A 127 24.77 -17.82 -24.46
CA VAL A 127 26.02 -17.26 -24.99
C VAL A 127 26.60 -18.13 -26.11
N ARG A 128 26.49 -19.45 -26.03
CA ARG A 128 26.93 -20.35 -27.12
C ARG A 128 26.07 -20.18 -28.39
N PHE A 129 24.77 -19.96 -28.29
CA PHE A 129 23.92 -19.73 -29.46
C PHE A 129 24.25 -18.39 -30.17
N LEU A 130 24.62 -17.36 -29.43
CA LEU A 130 25.00 -16.06 -30.00
C LEU A 130 26.39 -16.12 -30.68
N SER A 131 27.31 -16.95 -30.21
CA SER A 131 28.65 -17.08 -30.85
C SER A 131 28.64 -17.91 -32.13
N VAL A 132 27.67 -18.78 -32.35
CA VAL A 132 27.54 -19.56 -33.60
C VAL A 132 26.91 -18.77 -34.75
N GLN A 133 26.20 -17.69 -34.51
CA GLN A 133 25.59 -16.86 -35.56
C GLN A 133 26.50 -15.75 -36.12
N ILE A 134 27.72 -15.59 -35.60
CA ILE A 134 28.66 -14.55 -36.06
C ILE A 134 29.72 -15.09 -37.06
N ILE A 135 29.66 -16.36 -37.38
CA ILE A 135 30.62 -17.02 -38.32
C ILE A 135 29.81 -17.60 -39.54
N GLN A 136 29.08 -16.70 -40.25
CA GLN A 136 28.64 -16.93 -41.64
C GLN A 136 28.67 -15.61 -42.39
#